data_5b21b8eb180b2986cbe8f7af8e9c8ebf
#
_entry.id   5b21b8eb180b2986cbe8f7af8e9c8ebf
#
_cell.length_a   1.000
_cell.length_b   1.000
_cell.length_c   1.000
_cell.angle_alpha   90.00
_cell.angle_beta   90.00
_cell.angle_gamma   90.00
#
_symmetry.space_group_name_H-M   'P 1'
#
loop_
_entity.id
_entity.type
_entity.pdbx_description
1 polymer ?
#
loop_
_entity_poly.entity_id
_entity_poly.type
_entity_poly.pdbx_seq_one_letter_code
_entity_poly.pdbx_strand_id
1 'polypeptide(L)'
;MRKIFWLMIFVIWTSDLWAQSSFYQGKTITVVAAASAGSLYDLYARLAAQFMGKHIPGNPNFIVQNMPGAGSIIGANYIYNIVKPDGLSIGAIQPSIYFNQLQKQAEVKYDWAKFTWIGSTDKSDHLLYMRADLPYKSLADVRRAKEPPKCGSTGAGTSGSYMPKLLEETLGTKFTIIAGYQGGGEIDLAVERGELQCRALTIQAYHSREPYHTWRKNGFARILMQTGKTRDPRLADVPTLYELMNEHKTPEAERRLLPLIMAASDFGRPIVAPPGFPADKTKIFREAFMKAMSDPELLVEAKRKNYDITPTPGEELEALAKQVMTQSPEVLERVKIIMSQ
;
A
#
# COMPACT_ATOMS: atom_id res chain seq x y z
N MET A 1 35.26 15.18 -56.22
CA MET A 1 34.13 15.85 -55.54
C MET A 1 33.24 14.79 -54.87
N ARG A 2 33.64 14.30 -53.69
CA ARG A 2 32.84 13.25 -52.98
C ARG A 2 33.36 13.05 -51.54
N LYS A 3 33.29 14.07 -50.69
CA LYS A 3 33.63 13.93 -49.22
C LYS A 3 33.02 15.04 -48.35
N ILE A 4 31.75 15.46 -48.55
CA ILE A 4 31.09 16.45 -47.68
C ILE A 4 29.64 16.07 -47.36
N PHE A 5 29.29 14.80 -47.17
CA PHE A 5 27.89 14.46 -46.89
C PHE A 5 27.67 13.57 -45.64
N TRP A 6 28.65 13.44 -44.76
CA TRP A 6 28.54 12.55 -43.60
C TRP A 6 28.60 13.21 -42.22
N LEU A 7 28.46 14.55 -42.14
CA LEU A 7 28.58 15.25 -40.84
C LEU A 7 27.29 15.89 -40.34
N MET A 8 26.14 15.60 -40.92
CA MET A 8 24.87 16.26 -40.52
C MET A 8 23.82 15.37 -39.84
N ILE A 9 24.13 14.13 -39.44
CA ILE A 9 23.14 13.24 -38.82
C ILE A 9 23.28 13.09 -37.28
N PHE A 10 24.28 13.73 -36.65
CA PHE A 10 24.56 13.48 -35.22
C PHE A 10 24.09 14.60 -34.26
N VAL A 11 23.33 15.60 -34.72
CA VAL A 11 22.94 16.76 -33.88
C VAL A 11 21.50 16.71 -33.37
N ILE A 12 20.68 15.73 -33.76
CA ILE A 12 19.24 15.77 -33.42
C ILE A 12 18.87 15.07 -32.11
N TRP A 13 19.77 14.36 -31.45
CA TRP A 13 19.42 13.59 -30.24
C TRP A 13 19.77 14.22 -28.89
N THR A 14 20.30 15.43 -28.86
CA THR A 14 20.66 16.12 -27.60
C THR A 14 19.65 17.18 -27.15
N SER A 15 18.66 17.53 -27.95
CA SER A 15 17.73 18.61 -27.63
C SER A 15 16.66 18.26 -26.57
N ASP A 16 16.25 17.00 -26.45
CA ASP A 16 15.17 16.62 -25.52
C ASP A 16 15.60 16.66 -24.05
N LEU A 17 16.86 16.34 -23.75
CA LEU A 17 17.39 16.38 -22.37
C LEU A 17 17.50 17.81 -21.82
N TRP A 18 17.83 18.79 -22.66
CA TRP A 18 17.93 20.20 -22.24
C TRP A 18 16.56 20.85 -22.03
N ALA A 19 15.56 20.51 -22.85
CA ALA A 19 14.21 21.01 -22.69
C ALA A 19 13.54 20.49 -21.41
N GLN A 20 13.80 19.23 -21.01
CA GLN A 20 13.28 18.63 -19.79
C GLN A 20 13.97 19.18 -18.52
N SER A 21 15.26 19.49 -18.55
CA SER A 21 15.94 20.11 -17.42
C SER A 21 15.39 21.51 -17.11
N SER A 22 14.94 22.25 -18.13
CA SER A 22 14.36 23.57 -17.96
C SER A 22 12.93 23.52 -17.37
N PHE A 23 12.15 22.44 -17.61
CA PHE A 23 10.76 22.36 -17.12
C PHE A 23 10.68 22.27 -15.60
N TYR A 24 11.49 21.44 -14.95
CA TYR A 24 11.43 21.23 -13.50
C TYR A 24 12.30 22.19 -12.69
N GLN A 25 13.18 22.96 -13.33
CA GLN A 25 14.05 23.91 -12.65
C GLN A 25 13.25 24.95 -11.86
N GLY A 26 13.51 25.06 -10.56
CA GLY A 26 12.80 25.96 -9.64
C GLY A 26 11.33 25.58 -9.39
N LYS A 27 10.86 24.42 -9.86
CA LYS A 27 9.50 23.93 -9.58
C LYS A 27 9.43 23.17 -8.27
N THR A 28 8.21 23.10 -7.74
CA THR A 28 7.84 22.25 -6.61
C THR A 28 6.85 21.21 -7.08
N ILE A 29 7.14 19.94 -6.76
CA ILE A 29 6.26 18.80 -7.01
C ILE A 29 5.54 18.47 -5.72
N THR A 30 4.20 18.37 -5.79
CA THR A 30 3.36 17.98 -4.66
C THR A 30 3.09 16.47 -4.67
N VAL A 31 3.38 15.80 -3.56
CA VAL A 31 2.93 14.43 -3.30
C VAL A 31 1.69 14.49 -2.43
N VAL A 32 0.54 14.15 -2.98
CA VAL A 32 -0.71 14.01 -2.20
C VAL A 32 -0.69 12.66 -1.51
N ALA A 33 -0.42 12.65 -0.21
CA ALA A 33 -0.51 11.44 0.60
C ALA A 33 -1.97 11.23 1.05
N ALA A 34 -2.64 10.22 0.48
CA ALA A 34 -4.03 9.88 0.81
C ALA A 34 -4.12 9.14 2.16
N ALA A 35 -3.45 9.66 3.18
CA ALA A 35 -3.31 9.07 4.50
C ALA A 35 -3.06 10.16 5.56
N SER A 36 -3.34 9.83 6.83
CA SER A 36 -3.05 10.73 7.95
C SER A 36 -1.55 10.95 8.11
N ALA A 37 -1.18 12.17 8.52
CA ALA A 37 0.20 12.52 8.85
C ALA A 37 0.75 11.56 9.94
N GLY A 38 2.01 11.16 9.80
CA GLY A 38 2.68 10.19 10.69
C GLY A 38 2.23 8.73 10.51
N SER A 39 1.29 8.44 9.60
CA SER A 39 1.03 7.06 9.20
C SER A 39 2.17 6.53 8.35
N LEU A 40 2.31 5.21 8.26
CA LEU A 40 3.42 4.64 7.49
C LEU A 40 3.35 5.00 6.00
N TYR A 41 2.16 5.16 5.43
CA TYR A 41 1.98 5.66 4.05
C TYR A 41 2.52 7.08 3.86
N ASP A 42 2.25 7.98 4.82
CA ASP A 42 2.81 9.34 4.84
C ASP A 42 4.33 9.34 4.99
N LEU A 43 4.85 8.52 5.90
CA LEU A 43 6.28 8.46 6.19
C LEU A 43 7.10 7.95 4.99
N TYR A 44 6.60 6.95 4.27
CA TYR A 44 7.24 6.46 3.03
C TYR A 44 7.09 7.45 1.87
N ALA A 45 5.96 8.14 1.75
CA ALA A 45 5.78 9.20 0.76
C ALA A 45 6.80 10.34 0.99
N ARG A 46 7.04 10.73 2.25
CA ARG A 46 8.07 11.72 2.61
C ARG A 46 9.47 11.23 2.32
N LEU A 47 9.77 9.95 2.61
CA LEU A 47 11.07 9.38 2.29
C LEU A 47 11.32 9.40 0.78
N ALA A 48 10.37 8.94 -0.04
CA ALA A 48 10.48 8.99 -1.49
C ALA A 48 10.63 10.44 -2.00
N ALA A 49 9.80 11.38 -1.51
CA ALA A 49 9.85 12.79 -1.86
C ALA A 49 11.21 13.43 -1.56
N GLN A 50 11.80 13.11 -0.41
CA GLN A 50 13.11 13.65 0.00
C GLN A 50 14.24 13.30 -0.97
N PHE A 51 14.19 12.12 -1.59
CA PHE A 51 15.28 11.62 -2.42
C PHE A 51 15.00 11.67 -3.94
N MET A 52 13.74 11.71 -4.36
CA MET A 52 13.39 11.72 -5.79
C MET A 52 13.86 12.98 -6.52
N GLY A 53 13.81 14.15 -5.85
CA GLY A 53 14.09 15.43 -6.49
C GLY A 53 15.47 15.49 -7.14
N LYS A 54 16.50 14.96 -6.50
CA LYS A 54 17.88 14.95 -7.02
C LYS A 54 18.09 14.05 -8.25
N HIS A 55 17.13 13.19 -8.55
CA HIS A 55 17.16 12.29 -9.71
C HIS A 55 16.24 12.75 -10.85
N ILE A 56 15.53 13.89 -10.70
CA ILE A 56 14.75 14.52 -11.75
C ILE A 56 15.55 15.65 -12.39
N PRO A 57 15.65 15.76 -13.73
CA PRO A 57 16.31 16.89 -14.39
C PRO A 57 15.77 18.23 -13.91
N GLY A 58 16.63 19.15 -13.50
CA GLY A 58 16.23 20.45 -12.92
C GLY A 58 16.08 20.45 -11.39
N ASN A 59 16.26 19.33 -10.72
CA ASN A 59 16.25 19.16 -9.25
C ASN A 59 15.07 19.88 -8.56
N PRO A 60 13.80 19.54 -8.91
CA PRO A 60 12.64 20.18 -8.29
C PRO A 60 12.56 19.89 -6.80
N ASN A 61 11.98 20.82 -6.06
CA ASN A 61 11.60 20.58 -4.67
C ASN A 61 10.40 19.64 -4.60
N PHE A 62 10.28 18.89 -3.50
CA PHE A 62 9.12 18.07 -3.20
C PHE A 62 8.47 18.52 -1.90
N ILE A 63 7.14 18.56 -1.89
CA ILE A 63 6.34 18.73 -0.66
C ILE A 63 5.34 17.60 -0.56
N VAL A 64 4.97 17.23 0.67
CA VAL A 64 3.95 16.20 0.93
C VAL A 64 2.76 16.85 1.62
N GLN A 65 1.59 16.69 1.01
CA GLN A 65 0.31 17.19 1.52
C GLN A 65 -0.59 16.00 1.88
N ASN A 66 -1.03 15.92 3.12
CA ASN A 66 -1.92 14.85 3.58
C ASN A 66 -3.38 15.13 3.22
N MET A 67 -4.05 14.10 2.70
CA MET A 67 -5.47 14.11 2.39
C MET A 67 -6.11 12.78 2.84
N PRO A 68 -6.29 12.58 4.15
CA PRO A 68 -6.90 11.36 4.69
C PRO A 68 -8.41 11.32 4.45
N GLY A 69 -9.00 10.15 4.72
CA GLY A 69 -10.44 9.96 4.78
C GLY A 69 -10.93 8.80 3.92
N ALA A 70 -12.00 8.15 4.40
CA ALA A 70 -12.63 6.98 3.79
C ALA A 70 -11.62 5.89 3.35
N GLY A 71 -10.63 5.58 4.20
CA GLY A 71 -9.61 4.57 3.87
C GLY A 71 -8.75 4.89 2.66
N SER A 72 -8.47 6.18 2.36
CA SER A 72 -7.73 6.68 1.18
C SER A 72 -8.60 7.05 -0.03
N ILE A 73 -9.90 6.75 -0.06
CA ILE A 73 -10.78 7.04 -1.20
C ILE A 73 -10.81 8.53 -1.52
N ILE A 74 -10.85 9.42 -0.50
CA ILE A 74 -10.91 10.88 -0.71
C ILE A 74 -9.67 11.34 -1.48
N GLY A 75 -8.49 11.01 -1.00
CA GLY A 75 -7.23 11.39 -1.67
C GLY A 75 -7.07 10.74 -3.04
N ALA A 76 -7.47 9.48 -3.21
CA ALA A 76 -7.43 8.79 -4.49
C ALA A 76 -8.35 9.44 -5.53
N ASN A 77 -9.59 9.80 -5.14
CA ASN A 77 -10.51 10.55 -6.01
C ASN A 77 -9.93 11.90 -6.40
N TYR A 78 -9.31 12.62 -5.46
CA TYR A 78 -8.66 13.90 -5.73
C TYR A 78 -7.53 13.77 -6.74
N ILE A 79 -6.63 12.79 -6.53
CA ILE A 79 -5.52 12.51 -7.45
C ILE A 79 -6.05 12.17 -8.85
N TYR A 80 -7.09 11.34 -8.92
CA TYR A 80 -7.62 10.85 -10.18
C TYR A 80 -8.35 11.92 -11.00
N ASN A 81 -9.17 12.78 -10.35
CA ASN A 81 -10.11 13.66 -11.04
C ASN A 81 -9.70 15.14 -11.01
N ILE A 82 -8.92 15.58 -10.03
CA ILE A 82 -8.65 17.01 -9.79
C ILE A 82 -7.18 17.36 -10.07
N VAL A 83 -6.24 16.47 -9.76
CA VAL A 83 -4.82 16.70 -10.05
C VAL A 83 -4.62 16.75 -11.58
N LYS A 84 -3.98 17.83 -12.04
CA LYS A 84 -3.64 17.98 -13.45
C LYS A 84 -2.50 17.03 -13.86
N PRO A 85 -2.56 16.39 -15.04
CA PRO A 85 -1.49 15.53 -15.53
C PRO A 85 -0.32 16.34 -16.12
N ASP A 86 0.11 17.41 -15.44
CA ASP A 86 1.13 18.35 -15.90
C ASP A 86 2.55 18.05 -15.42
N GLY A 87 2.73 17.03 -14.58
CA GLY A 87 4.02 16.64 -14.04
C GLY A 87 4.38 17.31 -12.72
N LEU A 88 3.49 18.13 -12.13
CA LEU A 88 3.78 18.86 -10.89
C LEU A 88 3.07 18.28 -9.65
N SER A 89 2.28 17.22 -9.84
CA SER A 89 1.62 16.54 -8.72
C SER A 89 1.50 15.05 -8.97
N ILE A 90 1.77 14.26 -7.92
CA ILE A 90 1.62 12.80 -7.87
C ILE A 90 0.92 12.42 -6.57
N GLY A 91 0.57 11.17 -6.41
CA GLY A 91 -0.13 10.67 -5.23
C GLY A 91 0.52 9.45 -4.59
N ALA A 92 0.36 9.32 -3.28
CA ALA A 92 0.63 8.11 -2.52
C ALA A 92 -0.70 7.61 -1.95
N ILE A 93 -1.14 6.42 -2.38
CA ILE A 93 -2.47 5.87 -2.07
C ILE A 93 -2.35 4.53 -1.33
N GLN A 94 -3.42 4.10 -0.67
CA GLN A 94 -3.45 2.76 -0.09
C GLN A 94 -3.61 1.69 -1.19
N PRO A 95 -2.90 0.55 -1.06
CA PRO A 95 -2.83 -0.46 -2.12
C PRO A 95 -4.11 -1.24 -2.33
N SER A 96 -4.99 -1.29 -1.33
CA SER A 96 -6.17 -2.18 -1.33
C SER A 96 -7.47 -1.49 -1.73
N ILE A 97 -7.44 -0.20 -2.10
CA ILE A 97 -8.68 0.53 -2.46
C ILE A 97 -9.31 0.07 -3.78
N TYR A 98 -8.65 -0.79 -4.56
CA TYR A 98 -9.31 -1.48 -5.68
C TYR A 98 -10.49 -2.35 -5.23
N PHE A 99 -10.50 -2.84 -3.98
CA PHE A 99 -11.65 -3.54 -3.42
C PHE A 99 -12.90 -2.66 -3.39
N ASN A 100 -12.76 -1.38 -3.06
CA ASN A 100 -13.88 -0.44 -3.04
C ASN A 100 -14.49 -0.28 -4.44
N GLN A 101 -13.64 -0.26 -5.49
CA GLN A 101 -14.10 -0.24 -6.88
C GLN A 101 -14.78 -1.57 -7.27
N LEU A 102 -14.20 -2.72 -6.90
CA LEU A 102 -14.80 -4.03 -7.16
C LEU A 102 -16.17 -4.18 -6.49
N GLN A 103 -16.35 -3.61 -5.30
CA GLN A 103 -17.63 -3.54 -4.59
C GLN A 103 -18.61 -2.52 -5.20
N LYS A 104 -18.19 -1.74 -6.19
CA LYS A 104 -18.99 -0.67 -6.81
C LYS A 104 -19.49 0.36 -5.78
N GLN A 105 -18.67 0.69 -4.79
CA GLN A 105 -19.04 1.70 -3.79
C GLN A 105 -19.26 3.06 -4.46
N ALA A 106 -20.34 3.74 -4.08
CA ALA A 106 -20.78 4.98 -4.72
C ALA A 106 -19.78 6.14 -4.57
N GLU A 107 -18.97 6.11 -3.53
CA GLU A 107 -17.93 7.09 -3.21
C GLU A 107 -16.70 6.98 -4.13
N VAL A 108 -16.49 5.83 -4.78
CA VAL A 108 -15.34 5.59 -5.68
C VAL A 108 -15.57 6.29 -7.00
N LYS A 109 -14.68 7.24 -7.32
CA LYS A 109 -14.71 8.04 -8.56
C LYS A 109 -13.42 7.90 -9.37
N TYR A 110 -12.62 6.86 -9.10
CA TYR A 110 -11.41 6.50 -9.84
C TYR A 110 -11.58 5.16 -10.54
N ASP A 111 -10.74 4.92 -11.54
CA ASP A 111 -10.51 3.60 -12.13
C ASP A 111 -9.08 3.17 -11.78
N TRP A 112 -8.97 2.13 -10.95
CA TRP A 112 -7.70 1.60 -10.44
C TRP A 112 -6.71 1.27 -11.54
N ALA A 113 -7.18 0.67 -12.63
CA ALA A 113 -6.35 0.29 -13.76
C ALA A 113 -5.85 1.48 -14.60
N LYS A 114 -6.44 2.68 -14.44
CA LYS A 114 -6.12 3.86 -15.25
C LYS A 114 -5.21 4.86 -14.54
N PHE A 115 -4.83 4.66 -13.29
CA PHE A 115 -3.75 5.44 -12.70
C PHE A 115 -2.46 5.23 -13.49
N THR A 116 -1.63 6.25 -13.58
CA THR A 116 -0.25 6.10 -14.06
C THR A 116 0.62 5.67 -12.89
N TRP A 117 1.08 4.43 -12.90
CA TRP A 117 1.87 3.83 -11.82
C TRP A 117 3.33 4.25 -11.93
N ILE A 118 3.86 4.87 -10.88
CA ILE A 118 5.27 5.33 -10.82
C ILE A 118 6.16 4.26 -10.19
N GLY A 119 5.75 3.68 -9.10
CA GLY A 119 6.46 2.62 -8.39
C GLY A 119 5.89 2.39 -7.00
N SER A 120 6.38 1.38 -6.29
CA SER A 120 6.09 1.14 -4.88
C SER A 120 7.37 1.03 -4.07
N THR A 121 7.39 1.58 -2.87
CA THR A 121 8.59 1.61 -2.02
C THR A 121 8.91 0.28 -1.39
N ASP A 122 7.92 -0.57 -1.17
CA ASP A 122 8.07 -1.89 -0.55
C ASP A 122 6.92 -2.83 -0.92
N LYS A 123 7.12 -4.10 -0.63
CA LYS A 123 6.06 -5.11 -0.51
C LYS A 123 5.94 -5.47 0.96
N SER A 124 4.75 -5.61 1.49
CA SER A 124 4.61 -5.89 2.91
C SER A 124 3.43 -6.80 3.19
N ASP A 125 3.76 -7.98 3.70
CA ASP A 125 2.77 -8.87 4.26
C ASP A 125 2.08 -8.26 5.48
N HIS A 126 0.94 -8.83 5.84
CA HIS A 126 0.12 -8.38 6.94
C HIS A 126 0.21 -9.34 8.12
N LEU A 127 -0.11 -8.83 9.27
CA LEU A 127 -0.37 -9.61 10.48
C LEU A 127 -1.72 -9.19 11.09
N LEU A 128 -2.26 -10.06 11.93
CA LEU A 128 -3.35 -9.75 12.83
C LEU A 128 -2.85 -9.90 14.25
N TYR A 129 -2.90 -8.82 15.01
CA TYR A 129 -2.63 -8.89 16.45
C TYR A 129 -3.91 -8.81 17.27
N MET A 130 -3.83 -9.34 18.49
CA MET A 130 -4.84 -9.27 19.53
C MET A 130 -4.22 -8.86 20.84
N ARG A 131 -4.94 -8.17 21.71
CA ARG A 131 -4.50 -7.93 23.09
C ARG A 131 -4.17 -9.24 23.79
N ALA A 132 -3.01 -9.29 24.43
CA ALA A 132 -2.49 -10.53 25.03
C ALA A 132 -3.18 -10.93 26.33
N ASP A 133 -3.85 -9.98 27.01
CA ASP A 133 -4.64 -10.20 28.22
C ASP A 133 -5.97 -10.91 27.97
N LEU A 134 -6.36 -11.08 26.70
CA LEU A 134 -7.59 -11.78 26.31
C LEU A 134 -7.36 -13.30 26.16
N PRO A 135 -8.45 -14.11 26.27
CA PRO A 135 -8.35 -15.55 26.21
C PRO A 135 -8.02 -16.13 24.82
N TYR A 136 -7.86 -15.30 23.81
CA TYR A 136 -7.61 -15.70 22.43
C TYR A 136 -6.10 -15.89 22.18
N LYS A 137 -5.62 -17.12 22.22
CA LYS A 137 -4.22 -17.47 21.97
C LYS A 137 -3.93 -17.85 20.52
N SER A 138 -4.98 -18.16 19.76
CA SER A 138 -4.95 -18.61 18.37
C SER A 138 -6.21 -18.19 17.61
N LEU A 139 -6.22 -18.29 16.27
CA LEU A 139 -7.44 -18.11 15.48
C LEU A 139 -8.49 -19.21 15.76
N ALA A 140 -8.06 -20.41 16.20
CA ALA A 140 -8.97 -21.45 16.64
C ALA A 140 -9.76 -21.02 17.89
N ASP A 141 -9.17 -20.25 18.80
CA ASP A 141 -9.89 -19.69 19.95
C ASP A 141 -10.89 -18.62 19.53
N VAL A 142 -10.49 -17.74 18.59
CA VAL A 142 -11.39 -16.73 18.01
C VAL A 142 -12.61 -17.40 17.36
N ARG A 143 -12.39 -18.50 16.62
CA ARG A 143 -13.49 -19.27 15.99
C ARG A 143 -14.51 -19.82 17.00
N ARG A 144 -14.05 -20.18 18.21
CA ARG A 144 -14.86 -20.71 19.29
C ARG A 144 -15.44 -19.63 20.21
N ALA A 145 -15.09 -18.37 19.97
CA ALA A 145 -15.52 -17.25 20.80
C ALA A 145 -17.07 -17.14 20.82
N LYS A 146 -17.63 -16.95 22.01
CA LYS A 146 -19.07 -16.69 22.16
C LYS A 146 -19.45 -15.32 21.58
N GLU A 147 -18.58 -14.33 21.79
CA GLU A 147 -18.73 -12.99 21.26
C GLU A 147 -17.55 -12.70 20.31
N PRO A 148 -17.82 -12.27 19.08
CA PRO A 148 -16.75 -11.91 18.13
C PRO A 148 -15.89 -10.75 18.65
N PRO A 149 -14.56 -10.85 18.68
CA PRO A 149 -13.71 -9.75 19.07
C PRO A 149 -13.84 -8.57 18.11
N LYS A 150 -13.77 -7.33 18.66
CA LYS A 150 -13.85 -6.09 17.91
C LYS A 150 -12.50 -5.72 17.32
N CYS A 151 -12.40 -5.66 15.99
CA CYS A 151 -11.23 -5.21 15.26
C CYS A 151 -11.43 -3.82 14.67
N GLY A 152 -10.41 -2.97 14.79
CA GLY A 152 -10.45 -1.60 14.29
C GLY A 152 -10.05 -1.47 12.82
N SER A 153 -10.72 -0.56 12.09
CA SER A 153 -10.47 -0.28 10.68
C SER A 153 -10.62 1.20 10.35
N THR A 154 -9.86 1.67 9.36
CA THR A 154 -10.00 3.03 8.79
C THR A 154 -11.01 3.09 7.65
N GLY A 155 -11.50 1.96 7.14
CA GLY A 155 -12.48 1.90 6.06
C GLY A 155 -12.57 0.52 5.41
N ALA A 156 -13.62 0.29 4.64
CA ALA A 156 -13.99 -1.02 4.10
C ALA A 156 -12.89 -1.71 3.26
N GLY A 157 -12.14 -0.95 2.46
CA GLY A 157 -11.05 -1.49 1.61
C GLY A 157 -9.71 -1.66 2.32
N THR A 158 -9.60 -1.41 3.63
CA THR A 158 -8.30 -1.46 4.32
C THR A 158 -8.07 -2.80 5.03
N SER A 159 -6.80 -3.09 5.38
CA SER A 159 -6.44 -4.36 6.02
C SER A 159 -7.22 -4.64 7.30
N GLY A 160 -7.59 -3.58 8.06
CA GLY A 160 -8.45 -3.70 9.24
C GLY A 160 -9.84 -4.26 8.94
N SER A 161 -10.32 -4.12 7.70
CA SER A 161 -11.62 -4.67 7.27
C SER A 161 -11.46 -5.96 6.47
N TYR A 162 -10.67 -5.98 5.41
CA TYR A 162 -10.64 -7.15 4.54
C TYR A 162 -9.94 -8.36 5.16
N MET A 163 -8.97 -8.16 6.06
CA MET A 163 -8.27 -9.29 6.68
C MET A 163 -9.17 -10.10 7.63
N PRO A 164 -9.92 -9.49 8.58
CA PRO A 164 -10.91 -10.24 9.36
C PRO A 164 -11.90 -11.01 8.50
N LYS A 165 -12.43 -10.39 7.43
CA LYS A 165 -13.37 -11.03 6.50
C LYS A 165 -12.74 -12.20 5.73
N LEU A 166 -11.48 -12.07 5.30
CA LEU A 166 -10.75 -13.18 4.70
C LEU A 166 -10.60 -14.35 5.69
N LEU A 167 -10.31 -14.07 6.96
CA LEU A 167 -10.20 -15.09 7.99
C LEU A 167 -11.55 -15.74 8.32
N GLU A 168 -12.65 -14.99 8.25
CA GLU A 168 -14.00 -15.54 8.36
C GLU A 168 -14.28 -16.55 7.24
N GLU A 169 -13.98 -16.16 6.00
CA GLU A 169 -14.20 -17.00 4.82
C GLU A 169 -13.31 -18.24 4.83
N THR A 170 -12.03 -18.09 5.13
CA THR A 170 -11.03 -19.16 4.98
C THR A 170 -10.89 -20.06 6.20
N LEU A 171 -11.16 -19.57 7.40
CA LEU A 171 -10.94 -20.28 8.67
C LEU A 171 -12.19 -20.36 9.55
N GLY A 172 -13.32 -19.78 9.14
CA GLY A 172 -14.56 -19.78 9.91
C GLY A 172 -14.48 -18.99 11.22
N THR A 173 -13.55 -18.03 11.34
CA THR A 173 -13.51 -17.10 12.47
C THR A 173 -14.67 -16.11 12.39
N LYS A 174 -14.92 -15.33 13.46
CA LYS A 174 -15.85 -14.21 13.43
C LYS A 174 -15.25 -13.01 14.13
N PHE A 175 -15.46 -11.83 13.54
CA PHE A 175 -14.99 -10.55 14.07
C PHE A 175 -16.08 -9.48 13.95
N THR A 176 -16.11 -8.55 14.89
CA THR A 176 -16.89 -7.32 14.76
C THR A 176 -15.97 -6.21 14.29
N ILE A 177 -16.18 -5.69 13.08
CA ILE A 177 -15.34 -4.65 12.50
C ILE A 177 -15.88 -3.28 12.91
N ILE A 178 -15.07 -2.46 13.59
CA ILE A 178 -15.39 -1.08 13.94
C ILE A 178 -14.58 -0.18 13.00
N ALA A 179 -15.27 0.39 12.01
CA ALA A 179 -14.66 1.24 10.99
C ALA A 179 -14.90 2.74 11.28
N GLY A 180 -14.16 3.61 10.54
CA GLY A 180 -14.32 5.06 10.59
C GLY A 180 -13.22 5.81 11.32
N TYR A 181 -12.20 5.12 11.84
CA TYR A 181 -11.01 5.77 12.39
C TYR A 181 -10.26 6.53 11.31
N GLN A 182 -9.73 7.72 11.64
CA GLN A 182 -8.99 8.54 10.67
C GLN A 182 -7.61 7.96 10.31
N GLY A 183 -7.02 7.17 11.23
CA GLY A 183 -5.73 6.55 11.02
C GLY A 183 -5.42 5.44 12.01
N GLY A 184 -4.32 4.73 11.72
CA GLY A 184 -3.91 3.60 12.55
C GLY A 184 -3.57 3.96 13.98
N GLY A 185 -3.10 5.18 14.26
CA GLY A 185 -2.80 5.62 15.63
C GLY A 185 -4.04 5.71 16.51
N GLU A 186 -5.17 6.14 15.96
CA GLU A 186 -6.44 6.18 16.71
C GLU A 186 -6.95 4.77 17.02
N ILE A 187 -6.78 3.83 16.10
CA ILE A 187 -7.12 2.42 16.34
C ILE A 187 -6.26 1.84 17.45
N ASP A 188 -4.94 2.10 17.41
CA ASP A 188 -3.99 1.60 18.40
C ASP A 188 -4.33 2.15 19.80
N LEU A 189 -4.69 3.43 19.89
CA LEU A 189 -5.14 4.05 21.13
C LEU A 189 -6.46 3.42 21.65
N ALA A 190 -7.42 3.12 20.77
CA ALA A 190 -8.66 2.44 21.13
C ALA A 190 -8.39 1.00 21.62
N VAL A 191 -7.39 0.32 21.06
CA VAL A 191 -6.92 -0.99 21.56
C VAL A 191 -6.31 -0.86 22.95
N GLU A 192 -5.46 0.14 23.20
CA GLU A 192 -4.89 0.39 24.53
C GLU A 192 -5.96 0.65 25.60
N ARG A 193 -7.01 1.38 25.23
CA ARG A 193 -8.15 1.68 26.12
C ARG A 193 -9.10 0.49 26.33
N GLY A 194 -8.92 -0.61 25.56
CA GLY A 194 -9.79 -1.79 25.63
C GLY A 194 -11.12 -1.65 24.87
N GLU A 195 -11.30 -0.57 24.11
CA GLU A 195 -12.47 -0.36 23.24
C GLU A 195 -12.47 -1.36 22.07
N LEU A 196 -11.28 -1.70 21.60
CA LEU A 196 -10.99 -2.70 20.57
C LEU A 196 -10.09 -3.81 21.14
N GLN A 197 -10.18 -5.01 20.53
CA GLN A 197 -9.40 -6.17 20.93
C GLN A 197 -8.29 -6.50 19.92
N CYS A 198 -8.48 -6.17 18.64
CA CYS A 198 -7.60 -6.61 17.56
C CYS A 198 -7.49 -5.58 16.42
N ARG A 199 -6.44 -5.79 15.61
CA ARG A 199 -6.23 -5.05 14.36
C ARG A 199 -5.37 -5.87 13.41
N ALA A 200 -5.67 -5.78 12.10
CA ALA A 200 -4.77 -6.20 11.05
C ALA A 200 -4.04 -5.00 10.44
N LEU A 201 -2.73 -5.15 10.22
CA LEU A 201 -1.86 -4.15 9.63
C LEU A 201 -0.64 -4.83 8.98
N THR A 202 0.19 -4.07 8.28
CA THR A 202 1.41 -4.62 7.68
C THR A 202 2.45 -4.98 8.75
N ILE A 203 3.20 -6.06 8.53
CA ILE A 203 4.32 -6.48 9.40
C ILE A 203 5.30 -5.32 9.57
N GLN A 204 5.59 -4.61 8.49
CA GLN A 204 6.44 -3.43 8.50
C GLN A 204 5.94 -2.34 9.48
N ALA A 205 4.63 -2.04 9.49
CA ALA A 205 4.08 -1.05 10.43
C ALA A 205 4.26 -1.48 11.88
N TYR A 206 4.10 -2.77 12.17
CA TYR A 206 4.27 -3.33 13.51
C TYR A 206 5.72 -3.29 14.00
N HIS A 207 6.70 -3.31 13.10
CA HIS A 207 8.12 -3.33 13.46
C HIS A 207 8.80 -1.95 13.42
N SER A 208 8.19 -0.92 12.82
CA SER A 208 8.88 0.34 12.53
C SER A 208 8.53 1.51 13.45
N ARG A 209 7.48 1.43 14.27
CA ARG A 209 7.03 2.61 15.05
C ARG A 209 6.39 2.27 16.40
N GLU A 210 6.18 3.30 17.23
CA GLU A 210 5.33 3.22 18.40
C GLU A 210 3.82 3.14 18.01
N PRO A 211 2.97 2.54 18.85
CA PRO A 211 3.28 1.97 20.19
C PRO A 211 3.87 0.55 20.14
N TYR A 212 4.07 -0.02 18.96
CA TYR A 212 4.41 -1.44 18.80
C TYR A 212 5.81 -1.80 19.36
N HIS A 213 6.77 -0.89 19.37
CA HIS A 213 8.07 -1.12 20.03
C HIS A 213 7.88 -1.36 21.52
N THR A 214 7.06 -0.53 22.16
CA THR A 214 6.69 -0.69 23.57
C THR A 214 5.86 -1.96 23.80
N TRP A 215 4.88 -2.25 22.95
CA TRP A 215 4.03 -3.43 23.09
C TRP A 215 4.79 -4.75 22.94
N ARG A 216 5.79 -4.79 22.06
CA ARG A 216 6.66 -5.98 21.95
C ARG A 216 7.52 -6.20 23.20
N LYS A 217 7.99 -5.12 23.83
CA LYS A 217 8.79 -5.22 25.06
C LYS A 217 8.01 -5.71 26.26
N ASN A 218 6.75 -5.27 26.39
CA ASN A 218 5.92 -5.59 27.55
C ASN A 218 4.89 -6.71 27.30
N GLY A 219 4.85 -7.28 26.08
CA GLY A 219 3.94 -8.36 25.74
C GLY A 219 2.47 -7.96 25.67
N PHE A 220 2.17 -6.67 25.41
CA PHE A 220 0.80 -6.15 25.36
C PHE A 220 -0.05 -6.80 24.24
N ALA A 221 0.54 -7.09 23.09
CA ALA A 221 -0.14 -7.68 21.94
C ALA A 221 0.47 -9.05 21.57
N ARG A 222 -0.40 -9.98 21.20
CA ARG A 222 -0.07 -11.27 20.61
C ARG A 222 -0.41 -11.27 19.14
N ILE A 223 0.52 -11.72 18.30
CA ILE A 223 0.26 -11.88 16.86
C ILE A 223 -0.32 -13.26 16.63
N LEU A 224 -1.47 -13.35 15.98
CA LEU A 224 -2.19 -14.60 15.77
C LEU A 224 -1.90 -15.24 14.41
N MET A 225 -1.51 -14.45 13.41
CA MET A 225 -1.20 -14.92 12.05
C MET A 225 -0.42 -13.88 11.25
N GLN A 226 0.18 -14.32 10.17
CA GLN A 226 0.80 -13.51 9.12
C GLN A 226 0.42 -14.02 7.73
N THR A 227 0.51 -13.16 6.69
CA THR A 227 -0.01 -13.50 5.34
C THR A 227 1.03 -14.07 4.38
N GLY A 228 2.31 -13.90 4.62
CA GLY A 228 3.36 -14.36 3.71
C GLY A 228 3.25 -15.84 3.32
N LYS A 229 3.74 -16.19 2.15
CA LYS A 229 3.87 -17.61 1.74
C LYS A 229 4.83 -18.37 2.66
N THR A 230 5.81 -17.67 3.19
CA THR A 230 6.77 -18.14 4.23
C THR A 230 6.69 -17.20 5.41
N ARG A 231 7.09 -17.68 6.58
CA ARG A 231 7.12 -16.85 7.80
C ARG A 231 8.16 -15.74 7.68
N ASP A 232 7.78 -14.51 8.06
CA ASP A 232 8.74 -13.41 8.24
C ASP A 232 9.75 -13.80 9.34
N PRO A 233 11.07 -13.63 9.13
CA PRO A 233 12.08 -13.98 10.14
C PRO A 233 11.87 -13.28 11.49
N ARG A 234 11.23 -12.11 11.51
CA ARG A 234 10.88 -11.37 12.74
C ARG A 234 9.70 -12.00 13.49
N LEU A 235 8.97 -12.90 12.85
CA LEU A 235 7.74 -13.55 13.32
C LEU A 235 7.80 -15.08 13.13
N ALA A 236 8.98 -15.67 13.36
CA ALA A 236 9.24 -17.10 13.08
C ALA A 236 8.27 -18.06 13.78
N ASP A 237 7.76 -17.70 14.97
CA ASP A 237 6.83 -18.50 15.75
C ASP A 237 5.34 -18.28 15.37
N VAL A 238 5.04 -17.33 14.48
CA VAL A 238 3.67 -16.99 14.09
C VAL A 238 3.31 -17.75 12.80
N PRO A 239 2.20 -18.51 12.78
CA PRO A 239 1.82 -19.26 11.59
C PRO A 239 1.41 -18.33 10.45
N THR A 240 1.68 -18.75 9.21
CA THR A 240 1.16 -18.08 8.03
C THR A 240 -0.31 -18.44 7.81
N LEU A 241 -1.03 -17.59 7.06
CA LEU A 241 -2.40 -17.91 6.63
C LEU A 241 -2.45 -19.23 5.83
N TYR A 242 -1.43 -19.49 5.01
CA TYR A 242 -1.35 -20.73 4.23
C TYR A 242 -1.22 -21.98 5.12
N GLU A 243 -0.39 -21.92 6.18
CA GLU A 243 -0.26 -23.00 7.16
C GLU A 243 -1.58 -23.23 7.88
N LEU A 244 -2.24 -22.18 8.34
CA LEU A 244 -3.54 -22.24 9.03
C LEU A 244 -4.66 -22.80 8.14
N MET A 245 -4.69 -22.42 6.84
CA MET A 245 -5.64 -22.97 5.88
C MET A 245 -5.39 -24.45 5.60
N ASN A 246 -4.12 -24.90 5.60
CA ASN A 246 -3.78 -26.31 5.47
C ASN A 246 -4.25 -27.10 6.68
N GLU A 247 -3.99 -26.60 7.89
CA GLU A 247 -4.45 -27.19 9.15
C GLU A 247 -6.00 -27.26 9.21
N HIS A 248 -6.67 -26.18 8.80
CA HIS A 248 -8.12 -26.10 8.78
C HIS A 248 -8.76 -26.88 7.63
N LYS A 249 -7.96 -27.35 6.66
CA LYS A 249 -8.44 -28.01 5.43
C LYS A 249 -9.39 -27.12 4.63
N THR A 250 -9.07 -25.82 4.55
CA THR A 250 -9.86 -24.83 3.79
C THR A 250 -10.08 -25.31 2.35
N PRO A 251 -11.33 -25.33 1.85
CA PRO A 251 -11.62 -25.75 0.50
C PRO A 251 -10.92 -24.91 -0.57
N GLU A 252 -10.69 -25.50 -1.74
CA GLU A 252 -9.96 -24.85 -2.84
C GLU A 252 -10.70 -23.60 -3.38
N ALA A 253 -12.03 -23.60 -3.30
CA ALA A 253 -12.83 -22.46 -3.76
C ALA A 253 -12.51 -21.17 -2.99
N GLU A 254 -12.32 -21.26 -1.67
CA GLU A 254 -11.93 -20.15 -0.81
C GLU A 254 -10.46 -19.77 -1.00
N ARG A 255 -9.59 -20.76 -1.26
CA ARG A 255 -8.15 -20.52 -1.54
C ARG A 255 -7.92 -19.72 -2.82
N ARG A 256 -8.77 -19.88 -3.84
CA ARG A 256 -8.67 -19.15 -5.12
C ARG A 256 -8.86 -17.63 -4.99
N LEU A 257 -9.39 -17.16 -3.88
CA LEU A 257 -9.56 -15.73 -3.61
C LEU A 257 -8.26 -15.06 -3.14
N LEU A 258 -7.31 -15.85 -2.59
CA LEU A 258 -6.10 -15.31 -2.00
C LEU A 258 -5.27 -14.44 -2.97
N PRO A 259 -4.97 -14.87 -4.20
CA PRO A 259 -4.17 -14.05 -5.10
C PRO A 259 -4.74 -12.65 -5.31
N LEU A 260 -6.07 -12.53 -5.41
CA LEU A 260 -6.72 -11.23 -5.55
C LEU A 260 -6.65 -10.41 -4.25
N ILE A 261 -6.90 -11.05 -3.11
CA ILE A 261 -6.89 -10.35 -1.82
C ILE A 261 -5.47 -9.99 -1.41
N MET A 262 -4.51 -10.87 -1.66
CA MET A 262 -3.11 -10.65 -1.32
C MET A 262 -2.37 -9.71 -2.28
N ALA A 263 -2.93 -9.40 -3.45
CA ALA A 263 -2.37 -8.41 -4.36
C ALA A 263 -2.11 -7.04 -3.67
N ALA A 264 -2.88 -6.70 -2.63
CA ALA A 264 -2.63 -5.51 -1.82
C ALA A 264 -1.22 -5.49 -1.19
N SER A 265 -0.68 -6.66 -0.81
CA SER A 265 0.70 -6.78 -0.29
C SER A 265 1.73 -6.53 -1.40
N ASP A 266 1.45 -6.98 -2.63
CA ASP A 266 2.33 -6.77 -3.78
C ASP A 266 2.32 -5.33 -4.28
N PHE A 267 1.18 -4.63 -4.19
CA PHE A 267 1.14 -3.18 -4.44
C PHE A 267 1.93 -2.39 -3.39
N GLY A 268 2.02 -2.86 -2.17
CA GLY A 268 2.81 -2.27 -1.09
C GLY A 268 2.42 -0.84 -0.74
N ARG A 269 3.28 0.13 -1.03
CA ARG A 269 3.02 1.59 -0.84
C ARG A 269 3.23 2.33 -2.15
N PRO A 270 2.22 2.29 -3.02
CA PRO A 270 2.36 2.78 -4.39
C PRO A 270 2.35 4.30 -4.45
N ILE A 271 3.18 4.79 -5.37
CA ILE A 271 3.15 6.16 -5.88
C ILE A 271 2.52 6.13 -7.27
N VAL A 272 1.54 6.99 -7.48
CA VAL A 272 0.76 7.08 -8.72
C VAL A 272 0.72 8.52 -9.24
N ALA A 273 0.47 8.68 -10.52
CA ALA A 273 0.08 9.95 -11.12
C ALA A 273 -1.36 9.85 -11.68
N PRO A 274 -2.03 10.97 -11.96
CA PRO A 274 -3.37 10.95 -12.53
C PRO A 274 -3.40 10.28 -13.92
N PRO A 275 -4.57 9.88 -14.40
CA PRO A 275 -4.73 9.40 -15.77
C PRO A 275 -4.28 10.45 -16.80
N GLY A 276 -3.72 9.98 -17.93
CA GLY A 276 -3.25 10.89 -18.97
C GLY A 276 -1.95 11.64 -18.64
N PHE A 277 -1.23 11.19 -17.62
CA PHE A 277 0.10 11.73 -17.32
C PHE A 277 1.04 11.51 -18.53
N PRO A 278 1.78 12.55 -18.99
CA PRO A 278 2.58 12.47 -20.22
C PRO A 278 3.63 11.36 -20.16
N ALA A 279 3.81 10.64 -21.26
CA ALA A 279 4.70 9.48 -21.30
C ALA A 279 6.16 9.81 -21.01
N ASP A 280 6.64 10.96 -21.48
CA ASP A 280 7.99 11.48 -21.21
C ASP A 280 8.19 11.74 -19.71
N LYS A 281 7.21 12.36 -19.05
CA LYS A 281 7.21 12.63 -17.61
C LYS A 281 7.07 11.33 -16.81
N THR A 282 6.22 10.41 -17.25
CA THR A 282 6.10 9.07 -16.63
C THR A 282 7.46 8.38 -16.56
N LYS A 283 8.20 8.38 -17.67
CA LYS A 283 9.54 7.81 -17.74
C LYS A 283 10.49 8.48 -16.75
N ILE A 284 10.53 9.82 -16.71
CA ILE A 284 11.34 10.58 -15.76
C ILE A 284 11.05 10.20 -14.32
N PHE A 285 9.75 10.15 -13.95
CA PHE A 285 9.35 9.84 -12.58
C PHE A 285 9.66 8.39 -12.18
N ARG A 286 9.45 7.41 -13.08
CA ARG A 286 9.78 6.01 -12.85
C ARG A 286 11.28 5.81 -12.65
N GLU A 287 12.10 6.42 -13.53
CA GLU A 287 13.56 6.35 -13.40
C GLU A 287 14.05 7.05 -12.12
N ALA A 288 13.53 8.23 -11.81
CA ALA A 288 13.89 8.96 -10.60
C ALA A 288 13.48 8.20 -9.33
N PHE A 289 12.30 7.57 -9.34
CA PHE A 289 11.83 6.74 -8.25
C PHE A 289 12.76 5.54 -8.01
N MET A 290 13.08 4.76 -9.03
CA MET A 290 13.95 3.59 -8.89
C MET A 290 15.38 3.98 -8.48
N LYS A 291 15.92 5.08 -9.00
CA LYS A 291 17.20 5.63 -8.57
C LYS A 291 17.16 6.07 -7.10
N ALA A 292 16.08 6.73 -6.67
CA ALA A 292 15.91 7.13 -5.28
C ALA A 292 15.83 5.90 -4.35
N MET A 293 15.11 4.85 -4.72
CA MET A 293 15.01 3.62 -3.92
C MET A 293 16.34 2.84 -3.82
N SER A 294 17.28 3.08 -4.72
CA SER A 294 18.63 2.49 -4.70
C SER A 294 19.69 3.45 -4.15
N ASP A 295 19.28 4.63 -3.73
CA ASP A 295 20.20 5.66 -3.21
C ASP A 295 20.79 5.25 -1.85
N PRO A 296 22.13 5.22 -1.69
CA PRO A 296 22.75 4.82 -0.43
C PRO A 296 22.31 5.65 0.79
N GLU A 297 22.08 6.95 0.62
CA GLU A 297 21.61 7.81 1.71
C GLU A 297 20.17 7.47 2.12
N LEU A 298 19.29 7.20 1.15
CA LEU A 298 17.92 6.71 1.42
C LEU A 298 17.97 5.40 2.18
N LEU A 299 18.78 4.44 1.75
CA LEU A 299 18.88 3.12 2.38
C LEU A 299 19.40 3.21 3.83
N VAL A 300 20.37 4.10 4.09
CA VAL A 300 20.85 4.38 5.46
C VAL A 300 19.73 4.97 6.31
N GLU A 301 19.01 5.97 5.78
CA GLU A 301 17.89 6.61 6.49
C GLU A 301 16.73 5.63 6.75
N ALA A 302 16.38 4.81 5.75
CA ALA A 302 15.38 3.75 5.88
C ALA A 302 15.76 2.75 6.97
N LYS A 303 17.01 2.27 6.96
CA LYS A 303 17.52 1.36 8.00
C LYS A 303 17.45 1.98 9.40
N ARG A 304 17.82 3.25 9.54
CA ARG A 304 17.74 3.97 10.81
C ARG A 304 16.31 4.05 11.35
N LYS A 305 15.33 4.16 10.45
CA LYS A 305 13.89 4.20 10.76
C LYS A 305 13.22 2.83 10.82
N ASN A 306 13.97 1.75 10.61
CA ASN A 306 13.45 0.38 10.44
C ASN A 306 12.40 0.29 9.31
N TYR A 307 12.64 0.95 8.18
CA TYR A 307 11.79 0.85 6.99
C TYR A 307 12.39 -0.16 6.02
N ASP A 308 11.56 -1.13 5.60
CA ASP A 308 11.93 -2.09 4.55
C ASP A 308 11.83 -1.40 3.19
N ILE A 309 12.85 -1.55 2.36
CA ILE A 309 12.88 -1.03 0.99
C ILE A 309 13.01 -2.22 0.04
N THR A 310 11.90 -2.57 -0.60
CA THR A 310 11.79 -3.64 -1.60
C THR A 310 10.97 -3.11 -2.78
N PRO A 311 11.56 -2.20 -3.59
CA PRO A 311 10.80 -1.43 -4.55
C PRO A 311 10.25 -2.29 -5.68
N THR A 312 9.07 -1.91 -6.18
CA THR A 312 8.45 -2.50 -7.37
C THR A 312 8.34 -1.42 -8.44
N PRO A 313 8.81 -1.68 -9.68
CA PRO A 313 8.68 -0.75 -10.80
C PRO A 313 7.22 -0.45 -11.15
N GLY A 314 6.98 0.76 -11.70
CA GLY A 314 5.63 1.18 -12.08
C GLY A 314 4.97 0.31 -13.13
N GLU A 315 5.76 -0.25 -14.07
CA GLU A 315 5.28 -1.15 -15.12
C GLU A 315 4.71 -2.46 -14.55
N GLU A 316 5.36 -3.01 -13.53
CA GLU A 316 4.88 -4.22 -12.85
C GLU A 316 3.57 -3.95 -12.09
N LEU A 317 3.49 -2.79 -11.41
CA LEU A 317 2.26 -2.37 -10.71
C LEU A 317 1.11 -2.11 -11.69
N GLU A 318 1.39 -1.53 -12.85
CA GLU A 318 0.39 -1.31 -13.90
C GLU A 318 -0.16 -2.63 -14.44
N ALA A 319 0.70 -3.62 -14.67
CA ALA A 319 0.28 -4.96 -15.07
C ALA A 319 -0.57 -5.63 -13.98
N LEU A 320 -0.15 -5.55 -12.72
CA LEU A 320 -0.88 -6.08 -11.58
C LEU A 320 -2.25 -5.37 -11.42
N ALA A 321 -2.30 -4.04 -11.62
CA ALA A 321 -3.56 -3.28 -11.53
C ALA A 321 -4.56 -3.73 -12.59
N LYS A 322 -4.13 -3.96 -13.82
CA LYS A 322 -4.97 -4.53 -14.87
C LYS A 322 -5.43 -5.95 -14.50
N GLN A 323 -4.53 -6.78 -14.00
CA GLN A 323 -4.83 -8.16 -13.61
C GLN A 323 -5.90 -8.25 -12.51
N VAL A 324 -5.81 -7.45 -11.44
CA VAL A 324 -6.79 -7.48 -10.35
C VAL A 324 -8.16 -6.97 -10.77
N MET A 325 -8.23 -6.09 -11.79
CA MET A 325 -9.49 -5.56 -12.31
C MET A 325 -10.14 -6.42 -13.40
N THR A 326 -9.43 -7.43 -13.95
CA THR A 326 -9.92 -8.31 -15.03
C THR A 326 -10.20 -9.73 -14.56
N GLN A 327 -10.65 -9.89 -13.31
CA GLN A 327 -11.01 -11.20 -12.75
C GLN A 327 -12.31 -11.74 -13.37
N SER A 328 -12.52 -13.07 -13.28
CA SER A 328 -13.77 -13.67 -13.71
C SER A 328 -14.97 -13.13 -12.93
N PRO A 329 -16.15 -13.04 -13.54
CA PRO A 329 -17.36 -12.58 -12.85
C PRO A 329 -17.65 -13.37 -11.55
N GLU A 330 -17.37 -14.66 -11.53
CA GLU A 330 -17.53 -15.51 -10.34
C GLU A 330 -16.63 -15.07 -9.17
N VAL A 331 -15.33 -14.83 -9.45
CA VAL A 331 -14.36 -14.34 -8.46
C VAL A 331 -14.77 -12.96 -7.94
N LEU A 332 -15.16 -12.05 -8.85
CA LEU A 332 -15.59 -10.71 -8.48
C LEU A 332 -16.83 -10.72 -7.59
N GLU A 333 -17.82 -11.51 -7.94
CA GLU A 333 -19.05 -11.61 -7.13
C GLU A 333 -18.75 -12.21 -5.74
N ARG A 334 -17.89 -13.23 -5.66
CA ARG A 334 -17.49 -13.83 -4.38
C ARG A 334 -16.76 -12.83 -3.49
N VAL A 335 -15.78 -12.09 -4.04
CA VAL A 335 -15.06 -11.04 -3.31
C VAL A 335 -16.03 -9.96 -2.84
N LYS A 336 -16.98 -9.55 -3.68
CA LYS A 336 -17.99 -8.56 -3.32
C LYS A 336 -18.87 -9.05 -2.14
N ILE A 337 -19.33 -10.30 -2.16
CA ILE A 337 -20.11 -10.89 -1.07
C ILE A 337 -19.28 -10.88 0.24
N ILE A 338 -18.03 -11.36 0.19
CA ILE A 338 -17.15 -11.40 1.37
C ILE A 338 -16.93 -10.00 1.92
N MET A 339 -16.66 -9.03 1.06
CA MET A 339 -16.34 -7.66 1.47
C MET A 339 -17.59 -6.86 1.90
N SER A 340 -18.79 -7.26 1.53
CA SER A 340 -20.04 -6.57 1.91
C SER A 340 -20.59 -7.00 3.27
N GLN A 341 -20.22 -8.18 3.77
CA GLN A 341 -20.59 -8.67 5.11
C GLN A 341 -19.78 -7.92 6.19
#